data_335e88dbf4397a3623411c55d6964363
#
_entry.id   335e88dbf4397a3623411c55d6964363
#
_cell.length_a   1.000
_cell.length_b   1.000
_cell.length_c   1.000
_cell.angle_alpha   90.00
_cell.angle_beta   90.00
_cell.angle_gamma   90.00
#
_symmetry.space_group_name_H-M   'P 1'
#
loop_
_entity.id
_entity.type
_entity.pdbx_description
1 polymer ?
#
loop_
_entity_poly.entity_id
_entity_poly.type
_entity_poly.pdbx_seq_one_letter_code
_entity_poly.pdbx_strand_id
1 'polypeptide(L)'
;YQLSKKDSESVNLPKSPKVIFTAVSHYADDIFKLWAANAVSKGSKLLIGQHGGGCPDKFNASLEYEISVADIFMSPGWSDKNNKCIRPVGNFRTPYKATEKSTNPNGGVLICCGTMPQYAFDLRSMALGPQTIRNYEHAFALVDLLSESQKTKLRVRCHPSEEGWDLKARWLARHPNIKFADTRKSIHDSMRSFSLIIATYR
;
A
#
# COMPACT_ATOMS: atom_id res chain seq x y z
N TYR A 1 -14.96 -14.91 -22.70
CA TYR A 1 -15.91 -15.10 -21.60
C TYR A 1 -16.92 -13.96 -21.69
N GLN A 2 -18.15 -14.24 -22.09
CA GLN A 2 -19.21 -13.23 -22.09
C GLN A 2 -19.92 -13.29 -20.73
N LEU A 3 -19.67 -12.27 -19.89
CA LEU A 3 -20.45 -12.06 -18.69
C LEU A 3 -21.90 -11.74 -19.07
N SER A 4 -22.82 -12.51 -18.56
CA SER A 4 -24.25 -12.28 -18.80
C SER A 4 -24.84 -11.41 -17.68
N LYS A 5 -25.97 -10.77 -17.98
CA LYS A 5 -26.74 -10.03 -16.98
C LYS A 5 -27.14 -10.93 -15.78
N LYS A 6 -27.34 -12.23 -16.02
CA LYS A 6 -27.62 -13.23 -14.99
C LYS A 6 -26.47 -13.38 -13.97
N ASP A 7 -25.21 -13.22 -14.42
CA ASP A 7 -24.06 -13.35 -13.52
C ASP A 7 -24.03 -12.20 -12.49
N SER A 8 -24.41 -10.99 -12.89
CA SER A 8 -24.53 -9.86 -11.95
C SER A 8 -25.76 -9.96 -11.02
N GLU A 9 -26.80 -10.67 -11.41
CA GLU A 9 -28.00 -10.92 -10.60
C GLU A 9 -27.80 -12.05 -9.58
N SER A 10 -26.83 -12.94 -9.80
CA SER A 10 -26.49 -14.03 -8.88
C SER A 10 -25.74 -13.55 -7.63
N VAL A 11 -25.16 -12.34 -7.66
CA VAL A 11 -24.47 -11.74 -6.53
C VAL A 11 -25.42 -10.83 -5.77
N ASN A 12 -25.42 -10.93 -4.44
CA ASN A 12 -26.30 -10.15 -3.57
C ASN A 12 -25.86 -8.67 -3.49
N LEU A 13 -25.91 -7.98 -4.63
CA LEU A 13 -25.61 -6.55 -4.74
C LEU A 13 -26.90 -5.71 -4.70
N PRO A 14 -26.86 -4.46 -4.20
CA PRO A 14 -28.03 -3.60 -4.16
C PRO A 14 -28.66 -3.37 -5.54
N LYS A 15 -29.99 -3.49 -5.64
CA LYS A 15 -30.69 -3.38 -6.94
C LYS A 15 -30.69 -1.97 -7.53
N SER A 16 -30.71 -0.94 -6.67
CA SER A 16 -30.83 0.47 -7.09
C SER A 16 -30.08 1.37 -6.10
N PRO A 17 -28.75 1.28 -6.02
CA PRO A 17 -27.99 2.14 -5.12
C PRO A 17 -28.03 3.58 -5.64
N LYS A 18 -28.13 4.55 -4.75
CA LYS A 18 -27.95 5.98 -5.12
C LYS A 18 -26.47 6.30 -5.39
N VAL A 19 -25.59 5.68 -4.61
CA VAL A 19 -24.15 5.90 -4.65
C VAL A 19 -23.44 4.55 -4.55
N ILE A 20 -22.43 4.38 -5.35
CA ILE A 20 -21.50 3.24 -5.33
C ILE A 20 -20.13 3.79 -4.95
N PHE A 21 -19.52 3.20 -3.94
CA PHE A 21 -18.13 3.49 -3.57
C PHE A 21 -17.26 2.25 -3.71
N THR A 22 -16.12 2.42 -4.35
CA THR A 22 -15.08 1.38 -4.44
C THR A 22 -13.70 1.99 -4.46
N ALA A 23 -12.70 1.22 -4.00
CA ALA A 23 -11.29 1.54 -4.17
C ALA A 23 -10.52 0.42 -4.90
N VAL A 24 -11.15 -0.75 -5.12
CA VAL A 24 -10.46 -1.94 -5.63
C VAL A 24 -11.29 -2.73 -6.63
N SER A 25 -12.61 -2.91 -6.39
CA SER A 25 -13.42 -3.87 -7.16
C SER A 25 -13.49 -3.54 -8.65
N HIS A 26 -13.33 -2.29 -9.03
CA HIS A 26 -13.28 -1.87 -10.43
C HIS A 26 -12.04 -2.37 -11.20
N TYR A 27 -11.03 -2.93 -10.52
CA TYR A 27 -9.85 -3.52 -11.17
C TYR A 27 -10.05 -4.99 -11.54
N ALA A 28 -10.50 -5.79 -10.57
CA ALA A 28 -10.37 -7.24 -10.63
C ALA A 28 -11.71 -7.97 -10.67
N ASP A 29 -12.84 -7.29 -10.39
CA ASP A 29 -14.16 -7.91 -10.30
C ASP A 29 -15.03 -7.49 -11.47
N ASP A 30 -15.10 -8.34 -12.48
CA ASP A 30 -15.88 -8.06 -13.69
C ASP A 30 -17.40 -8.08 -13.44
N ILE A 31 -17.85 -8.84 -12.45
CA ILE A 31 -19.28 -8.83 -12.05
C ILE A 31 -19.62 -7.49 -11.41
N PHE A 32 -18.76 -7.00 -10.54
CA PHE A 32 -18.91 -5.67 -9.96
C PHE A 32 -18.92 -4.58 -11.03
N LYS A 33 -18.00 -4.64 -12.02
CA LYS A 33 -17.94 -3.66 -13.12
C LYS A 33 -19.25 -3.63 -13.90
N LEU A 34 -19.78 -4.80 -14.27
CA LEU A 34 -21.04 -4.90 -15.01
C LEU A 34 -22.22 -4.36 -14.20
N TRP A 35 -22.30 -4.72 -12.94
CA TRP A 35 -23.33 -4.21 -12.03
C TRP A 35 -23.25 -2.70 -11.85
N ALA A 36 -22.04 -2.17 -11.59
CA ALA A 36 -21.82 -0.75 -11.41
C ALA A 36 -22.16 0.05 -12.67
N ALA A 37 -21.75 -0.41 -13.85
CA ALA A 37 -22.11 0.20 -15.13
C ALA A 37 -23.63 0.25 -15.34
N ASN A 38 -24.34 -0.85 -15.05
CA ASN A 38 -25.79 -0.89 -15.13
C ASN A 38 -26.47 0.06 -14.12
N ALA A 39 -25.93 0.18 -12.93
CA ALA A 39 -26.48 1.09 -11.92
C ALA A 39 -26.21 2.56 -12.30
N VAL A 40 -25.01 2.89 -12.77
CA VAL A 40 -24.66 4.24 -13.25
C VAL A 40 -25.51 4.65 -14.44
N SER A 41 -25.76 3.76 -15.39
CA SER A 41 -26.65 4.03 -16.53
C SER A 41 -28.09 4.36 -16.10
N LYS A 42 -28.50 3.98 -14.89
CA LYS A 42 -29.79 4.27 -14.26
C LYS A 42 -29.76 5.45 -13.31
N GLY A 43 -28.65 6.18 -13.24
CA GLY A 43 -28.51 7.40 -12.44
C GLY A 43 -27.79 7.28 -11.11
N SER A 44 -27.22 6.11 -10.79
CA SER A 44 -26.32 5.97 -9.63
C SER A 44 -25.05 6.79 -9.82
N LYS A 45 -24.47 7.26 -8.72
CA LYS A 45 -23.18 7.97 -8.73
C LYS A 45 -22.05 7.01 -8.36
N LEU A 46 -20.98 7.02 -9.16
CA LEU A 46 -19.78 6.22 -8.90
C LEU A 46 -18.68 7.06 -8.24
N LEU A 47 -18.33 6.70 -7.02
CA LEU A 47 -17.22 7.26 -6.28
C LEU A 47 -16.07 6.27 -6.27
N ILE A 48 -14.90 6.70 -6.71
CA ILE A 48 -13.70 5.87 -6.66
C ILE A 48 -12.71 6.49 -5.68
N GLY A 49 -12.31 5.71 -4.67
CA GLY A 49 -11.22 6.09 -3.76
C GLY A 49 -9.89 5.60 -4.31
N GLN A 50 -8.88 6.47 -4.34
CA GLN A 50 -7.53 6.05 -4.73
C GLN A 50 -7.06 4.90 -3.84
N HIS A 51 -6.73 3.77 -4.45
CA HIS A 51 -6.33 2.55 -3.73
C HIS A 51 -5.04 2.72 -2.93
N GLY A 52 -4.13 3.53 -3.38
CA GLY A 52 -2.83 3.80 -2.79
C GLY A 52 -1.72 3.70 -3.84
N GLY A 53 -0.51 4.12 -3.48
CA GLY A 53 0.69 3.94 -4.30
C GLY A 53 0.79 4.75 -5.60
N GLY A 54 -0.28 5.31 -6.10
CA GLY A 54 -0.26 6.13 -7.29
C GLY A 54 0.15 7.56 -6.96
N CYS A 55 1.28 8.03 -7.51
CA CYS A 55 1.52 9.45 -7.62
C CYS A 55 0.77 9.96 -8.86
N PRO A 56 0.18 11.16 -8.84
CA PRO A 56 -0.45 11.75 -10.03
C PRO A 56 0.64 12.23 -11.01
N ASP A 57 1.38 11.30 -11.55
CA ASP A 57 2.30 11.57 -12.64
C ASP A 57 1.61 11.33 -13.98
N LYS A 58 2.14 11.95 -15.02
CA LYS A 58 1.57 11.94 -16.38
C LYS A 58 1.56 10.55 -17.05
N PHE A 59 2.03 9.51 -16.38
CA PHE A 59 2.20 8.17 -16.93
C PHE A 59 1.37 7.10 -16.22
N ASN A 60 0.48 7.48 -15.32
CA ASN A 60 -0.35 6.52 -14.59
C ASN A 60 -1.69 6.29 -15.30
N ALA A 61 -1.67 5.43 -16.32
CA ALA A 61 -2.86 5.09 -17.11
C ALA A 61 -4.02 4.51 -16.26
N SER A 62 -3.71 3.81 -15.16
CA SER A 62 -4.74 3.30 -14.24
C SER A 62 -5.45 4.45 -13.54
N LEU A 63 -4.71 5.45 -13.08
CA LEU A 63 -5.27 6.62 -12.42
C LEU A 63 -6.12 7.47 -13.37
N GLU A 64 -5.65 7.64 -14.62
CA GLU A 64 -6.41 8.33 -15.66
C GLU A 64 -7.74 7.64 -15.95
N TYR A 65 -7.72 6.30 -16.04
CA TYR A 65 -8.94 5.51 -16.22
C TYR A 65 -9.90 5.69 -15.04
N GLU A 66 -9.42 5.56 -13.81
CA GLU A 66 -10.24 5.74 -12.60
C GLU A 66 -10.93 7.11 -12.55
N ILE A 67 -10.18 8.16 -12.86
CA ILE A 67 -10.68 9.53 -12.90
C ILE A 67 -11.71 9.70 -14.02
N SER A 68 -11.50 9.06 -15.18
CA SER A 68 -12.38 9.21 -16.34
C SER A 68 -13.75 8.56 -16.15
N VAL A 69 -13.84 7.49 -15.35
CA VAL A 69 -15.08 6.74 -15.14
C VAL A 69 -15.82 7.15 -13.86
N ALA A 70 -15.18 7.87 -12.95
CA ALA A 70 -15.77 8.28 -11.69
C ALA A 70 -16.58 9.58 -11.81
N ASP A 71 -17.72 9.66 -11.15
CA ASP A 71 -18.38 10.95 -10.87
C ASP A 71 -17.57 11.79 -9.87
N ILE A 72 -16.96 11.11 -8.88
CA ILE A 72 -16.04 11.70 -7.91
C ILE A 72 -14.87 10.75 -7.70
N PHE A 73 -13.66 11.25 -7.93
CA PHE A 73 -12.43 10.57 -7.56
C PHE A 73 -11.89 11.14 -6.26
N MET A 74 -11.75 10.27 -5.25
CA MET A 74 -11.36 10.65 -3.88
C MET A 74 -9.86 10.41 -3.70
N SER A 75 -9.08 11.50 -3.70
CA SER A 75 -7.62 11.44 -3.54
C SER A 75 -7.19 11.49 -2.06
N PRO A 76 -5.99 11.00 -1.72
CA PRO A 76 -5.47 11.07 -0.35
C PRO A 76 -4.97 12.46 0.08
N GLY A 77 -5.19 13.49 -0.74
CA GLY A 77 -4.85 14.87 -0.36
C GLY A 77 -4.43 15.77 -1.52
N TRP A 78 -4.20 15.23 -2.71
CA TRP A 78 -3.91 16.03 -3.89
C TRP A 78 -5.18 16.39 -4.67
N SER A 79 -5.12 17.45 -5.43
CA SER A 79 -6.21 17.93 -6.28
C SER A 79 -5.64 18.45 -7.60
N ASP A 80 -6.50 18.52 -8.61
CA ASP A 80 -6.21 19.18 -9.87
C ASP A 80 -7.20 20.33 -10.06
N LYS A 81 -6.68 21.54 -10.28
CA LYS A 81 -7.49 22.74 -10.50
C LYS A 81 -8.36 22.64 -11.75
N ASN A 82 -7.92 21.90 -12.74
CA ASN A 82 -8.59 21.72 -14.02
C ASN A 82 -9.60 20.57 -14.00
N ASN A 83 -9.58 19.70 -12.99
CA ASN A 83 -10.47 18.56 -12.89
C ASN A 83 -11.24 18.53 -11.57
N LYS A 84 -12.49 19.02 -11.63
CA LYS A 84 -13.38 19.08 -10.46
C LYS A 84 -13.90 17.71 -9.99
N CYS A 85 -13.70 16.65 -10.76
CA CYS A 85 -14.01 15.28 -10.33
C CYS A 85 -13.14 14.87 -9.14
N ILE A 86 -11.90 15.35 -9.07
CA ILE A 86 -10.92 14.98 -8.03
C ILE A 86 -11.21 15.75 -6.74
N ARG A 87 -11.46 15.01 -5.66
CA ARG A 87 -11.71 15.54 -4.32
C ARG A 87 -10.67 15.07 -3.33
N PRO A 88 -9.91 15.97 -2.70
CA PRO A 88 -8.98 15.60 -1.64
C PRO A 88 -9.76 15.28 -0.36
N VAL A 89 -9.72 14.05 0.09
CA VAL A 89 -10.47 13.57 1.27
C VAL A 89 -9.57 13.01 2.36
N GLY A 90 -8.26 12.93 2.12
CA GLY A 90 -7.31 12.30 3.03
C GLY A 90 -7.20 10.79 2.82
N ASN A 91 -6.42 10.14 3.68
CA ASN A 91 -6.17 8.70 3.60
C ASN A 91 -7.21 7.93 4.41
N PHE A 92 -7.99 7.07 3.76
CA PHE A 92 -9.02 6.24 4.39
C PHE A 92 -8.49 5.26 5.43
N ARG A 93 -7.21 4.90 5.38
CA ARG A 93 -6.58 3.97 6.33
C ARG A 93 -6.01 4.64 7.58
N THR A 94 -5.84 5.96 7.54
CA THR A 94 -5.28 6.69 8.67
C THR A 94 -6.43 7.19 9.53
N PRO A 95 -6.59 6.70 10.76
CA PRO A 95 -7.60 7.25 11.65
C PRO A 95 -7.33 8.73 11.86
N TYR A 96 -8.37 9.55 11.84
CA TYR A 96 -8.33 11.01 11.99
C TYR A 96 -7.89 11.48 13.40
N LYS A 97 -7.28 10.65 14.18
CA LYS A 97 -6.61 11.12 15.39
C LYS A 97 -5.31 11.77 14.95
N ALA A 98 -5.21 13.07 15.20
CA ALA A 98 -3.93 13.75 15.18
C ALA A 98 -2.95 12.84 15.91
N THR A 99 -1.99 12.31 15.16
CA THR A 99 -0.94 11.51 15.77
C THR A 99 -0.19 12.44 16.68
N GLU A 100 -0.38 12.29 17.98
CA GLU A 100 0.58 12.82 18.92
C GLU A 100 1.94 12.48 18.37
N LYS A 101 2.81 13.46 18.22
CA LYS A 101 4.20 13.27 17.82
C LYS A 101 4.89 12.48 18.94
N SER A 102 4.61 11.19 18.99
CA SER A 102 5.15 10.27 19.96
C SER A 102 6.28 9.46 19.33
N THR A 103 7.28 10.17 18.82
CA THR A 103 8.58 9.54 18.64
C THR A 103 9.31 9.67 19.96
N ASN A 104 9.73 8.55 20.52
CA ASN A 104 10.60 8.57 21.67
C ASN A 104 11.95 9.17 21.24
N PRO A 105 12.32 10.41 21.67
CA PRO A 105 13.55 11.05 21.21
C PRO A 105 14.82 10.27 21.62
N ASN A 106 14.71 9.44 22.66
CA ASN A 106 15.78 8.53 23.11
C ASN A 106 15.64 7.13 22.50
N GLY A 107 14.63 6.91 21.64
CA GLY A 107 14.44 5.67 20.93
C GLY A 107 15.57 5.43 19.92
N GLY A 108 15.71 4.17 19.52
CA GLY A 108 16.67 3.79 18.49
C GLY A 108 16.13 4.00 17.08
N VAL A 109 16.70 3.26 16.14
CA VAL A 109 16.33 3.24 14.73
C VAL A 109 15.52 1.98 14.43
N LEU A 110 14.42 2.12 13.71
CA LEU A 110 13.66 1.00 13.19
C LEU A 110 13.76 0.97 11.67
N ILE A 111 14.31 -0.11 11.11
CA ILE A 111 14.25 -0.38 9.68
C ILE A 111 13.03 -1.27 9.43
N CYS A 112 12.06 -0.78 8.68
CA CYS A 112 10.89 -1.53 8.25
C CYS A 112 11.13 -2.07 6.84
N CYS A 113 11.29 -3.39 6.73
CA CYS A 113 11.47 -4.05 5.45
C CYS A 113 10.12 -4.43 4.84
N GLY A 114 9.89 -4.03 3.59
CA GLY A 114 8.85 -4.57 2.75
C GLY A 114 9.18 -5.99 2.29
N THR A 115 8.20 -6.67 1.73
CA THR A 115 8.40 -7.96 1.07
C THR A 115 7.66 -8.00 -0.26
N MET A 116 8.16 -8.80 -1.17
CA MET A 116 7.56 -9.05 -2.48
C MET A 116 7.68 -10.54 -2.76
N PRO A 117 6.72 -11.14 -3.47
CA PRO A 117 6.84 -12.55 -3.86
C PRO A 117 8.15 -12.84 -4.60
N GLN A 118 8.84 -13.91 -4.21
CA GLN A 118 10.03 -14.36 -4.90
C GLN A 118 9.73 -14.74 -6.36
N TYR A 119 8.57 -15.36 -6.55
CA TYR A 119 8.07 -15.75 -7.86
C TYR A 119 6.80 -14.93 -8.16
N ALA A 120 6.91 -14.02 -9.10
CA ALA A 120 5.76 -13.26 -9.56
C ALA A 120 4.99 -14.09 -10.58
N PHE A 121 3.67 -14.15 -10.43
CA PHE A 121 2.75 -14.79 -11.36
C PHE A 121 2.01 -13.78 -12.24
N ASP A 122 2.22 -12.51 -12.01
CA ASP A 122 1.63 -11.40 -12.76
C ASP A 122 2.67 -10.31 -13.05
N LEU A 123 2.39 -9.47 -14.04
CA LEU A 123 3.18 -8.27 -14.32
C LEU A 123 2.85 -7.20 -13.30
N ARG A 124 3.83 -6.74 -12.56
CA ARG A 124 3.69 -5.68 -11.56
C ARG A 124 4.71 -4.57 -11.80
N SER A 125 4.32 -3.36 -11.48
CA SER A 125 5.22 -2.20 -11.47
C SER A 125 6.07 -2.15 -10.19
N MET A 126 6.64 -3.28 -9.78
CA MET A 126 7.35 -3.45 -8.51
C MET A 126 8.66 -4.18 -8.75
N ALA A 127 9.59 -4.04 -7.80
CA ALA A 127 10.85 -4.78 -7.85
C ALA A 127 10.59 -6.28 -7.84
N LEU A 128 11.12 -7.00 -8.82
CA LEU A 128 10.97 -8.45 -8.98
C LEU A 128 12.34 -9.12 -9.01
N GLY A 129 12.41 -10.35 -8.52
CA GLY A 129 13.60 -11.19 -8.62
C GLY A 129 14.88 -10.49 -8.14
N PRO A 130 15.90 -10.32 -8.99
CA PRO A 130 17.18 -9.71 -8.61
C PRO A 130 17.08 -8.28 -8.09
N GLN A 131 16.06 -7.51 -8.50
CA GLN A 131 15.85 -6.15 -8.00
C GLN A 131 15.45 -6.15 -6.51
N THR A 132 14.67 -7.13 -6.09
CA THR A 132 14.31 -7.29 -4.66
C THR A 132 15.54 -7.58 -3.81
N ILE A 133 16.44 -8.44 -4.27
CA ILE A 133 17.71 -8.72 -3.58
C ILE A 133 18.53 -7.44 -3.45
N ARG A 134 18.66 -6.66 -4.53
CA ARG A 134 19.39 -5.38 -4.51
C ARG A 134 18.82 -4.41 -3.49
N ASN A 135 17.50 -4.35 -3.34
CA ASN A 135 16.87 -3.52 -2.31
C ASN A 135 17.23 -3.97 -0.89
N TYR A 136 17.31 -5.30 -0.65
CA TYR A 136 17.79 -5.81 0.64
C TYR A 136 19.25 -5.46 0.88
N GLU A 137 20.12 -5.60 -0.13
CA GLU A 137 21.53 -5.22 -0.05
C GLU A 137 21.73 -3.74 0.28
N HIS A 138 20.91 -2.84 -0.26
CA HIS A 138 20.95 -1.44 0.13
C HIS A 138 20.62 -1.23 1.62
N ALA A 139 19.66 -1.98 2.15
CA ALA A 139 19.33 -1.93 3.58
C ALA A 139 20.47 -2.50 4.45
N PHE A 140 21.15 -3.55 4.01
CA PHE A 140 22.32 -4.11 4.68
C PHE A 140 23.48 -3.10 4.67
N ALA A 141 23.77 -2.51 3.51
CA ALA A 141 24.84 -1.54 3.36
C ALA A 141 24.61 -0.28 4.22
N LEU A 142 23.36 0.13 4.40
CA LEU A 142 23.03 1.22 5.33
C LEU A 142 23.49 0.86 6.75
N VAL A 143 23.27 -0.37 7.19
CA VAL A 143 23.70 -0.82 8.53
C VAL A 143 25.22 -0.95 8.63
N ASP A 144 25.90 -1.31 7.55
CA ASP A 144 27.38 -1.33 7.52
C ASP A 144 27.98 0.05 7.84
N LEU A 145 27.31 1.13 7.44
CA LEU A 145 27.75 2.52 7.65
C LEU A 145 27.51 3.05 9.09
N LEU A 146 26.72 2.34 9.89
CA LEU A 146 26.40 2.77 11.25
C LEU A 146 27.54 2.45 12.22
N SER A 147 27.76 3.32 13.21
CA SER A 147 28.64 3.04 14.32
C SER A 147 28.10 1.90 15.21
N GLU A 148 28.95 1.25 15.97
CA GLU A 148 28.53 0.18 16.88
C GLU A 148 27.51 0.69 17.92
N SER A 149 27.66 1.89 18.41
CA SER A 149 26.70 2.49 19.34
C SER A 149 25.32 2.69 18.70
N GLN A 150 25.26 3.03 17.41
CA GLN A 150 24.00 3.14 16.67
C GLN A 150 23.38 1.76 16.41
N LYS A 151 24.20 0.75 16.07
CA LYS A 151 23.76 -0.63 15.84
C LYS A 151 23.11 -1.25 17.08
N THR A 152 23.57 -0.93 18.29
CA THR A 152 22.95 -1.43 19.53
C THR A 152 21.50 -0.99 19.69
N LYS A 153 21.16 0.21 19.22
CA LYS A 153 19.81 0.80 19.27
C LYS A 153 18.97 0.49 18.03
N LEU A 154 19.53 -0.23 17.07
CA LEU A 154 18.84 -0.59 15.83
C LEU A 154 17.94 -1.81 16.03
N ARG A 155 16.79 -1.81 15.37
CA ARG A 155 15.92 -2.98 15.19
C ARG A 155 15.49 -3.07 13.74
N VAL A 156 15.37 -4.28 13.27
CA VAL A 156 14.82 -4.58 11.94
C VAL A 156 13.43 -5.20 12.10
N ARG A 157 12.46 -4.68 11.42
CA ARG A 157 11.11 -5.23 11.32
C ARG A 157 10.93 -5.79 9.92
N CYS A 158 11.00 -7.10 9.80
CA CYS A 158 10.62 -7.79 8.57
C CYS A 158 9.09 -7.83 8.46
N HIS A 159 8.58 -7.93 7.25
CA HIS A 159 7.15 -8.17 7.04
C HIS A 159 6.75 -9.52 7.67
N PRO A 160 5.56 -9.63 8.27
CA PRO A 160 5.12 -10.89 8.89
C PRO A 160 4.96 -12.03 7.88
N SER A 161 4.56 -11.72 6.63
CA SER A 161 4.54 -12.71 5.55
C SER A 161 5.96 -12.89 5.01
N GLU A 162 6.41 -14.12 4.98
CA GLU A 162 7.64 -14.51 4.31
C GLU A 162 7.27 -14.93 2.87
N GLU A 163 7.84 -14.23 1.89
CA GLU A 163 7.50 -14.41 0.47
C GLU A 163 8.58 -15.23 -0.28
N GLY A 164 9.24 -16.14 0.43
CA GLY A 164 10.25 -17.05 -0.11
C GLY A 164 11.69 -16.52 -0.08
N TRP A 165 11.92 -15.35 0.51
CA TRP A 165 13.24 -14.70 0.51
C TRP A 165 14.13 -15.07 1.69
N ASP A 166 13.55 -15.62 2.76
CA ASP A 166 14.21 -15.85 4.05
C ASP A 166 15.00 -14.63 4.55
N LEU A 167 14.30 -13.50 4.56
CA LEU A 167 14.91 -12.20 4.83
C LEU A 167 15.61 -12.15 6.20
N LYS A 168 15.04 -12.83 7.21
CA LYS A 168 15.67 -12.88 8.53
C LYS A 168 17.01 -13.59 8.51
N ALA A 169 17.12 -14.75 7.84
CA ALA A 169 18.39 -15.46 7.71
C ALA A 169 19.42 -14.61 6.94
N ARG A 170 19.01 -13.93 5.91
CA ARG A 170 19.88 -13.00 5.16
C ARG A 170 20.40 -11.87 6.05
N TRP A 171 19.55 -11.28 6.89
CA TRP A 171 19.97 -10.30 7.88
C TRP A 171 21.00 -10.86 8.84
N LEU A 172 20.77 -12.03 9.40
CA LEU A 172 21.69 -12.69 10.34
C LEU A 172 23.00 -13.12 9.68
N ALA A 173 22.97 -13.54 8.42
CA ALA A 173 24.19 -13.88 7.68
C ALA A 173 25.09 -12.65 7.48
N ARG A 174 24.51 -11.47 7.23
CA ARG A 174 25.28 -10.23 7.04
C ARG A 174 25.63 -9.53 8.34
N HIS A 175 24.70 -9.51 9.31
CA HIS A 175 24.82 -8.85 10.60
C HIS A 175 24.38 -9.81 11.72
N PRO A 176 25.27 -10.70 12.20
CA PRO A 176 24.90 -11.75 13.16
C PRO A 176 24.28 -11.24 14.46
N ASN A 177 24.63 -10.04 14.88
CA ASN A 177 24.16 -9.42 16.12
C ASN A 177 22.90 -8.52 15.93
N ILE A 178 22.32 -8.49 14.74
CA ILE A 178 21.15 -7.66 14.45
C ILE A 178 19.96 -8.09 15.32
N LYS A 179 19.21 -7.15 15.83
CA LYS A 179 18.02 -7.42 16.64
C LYS A 179 16.76 -7.12 15.84
N PHE A 180 15.77 -8.01 15.95
CA PHE A 180 14.49 -7.85 15.28
C PHE A 180 13.45 -7.23 16.21
N ALA A 181 12.57 -6.41 15.64
CA ALA A 181 11.38 -5.93 16.32
C ALA A 181 10.30 -7.01 16.35
N ASP A 182 9.45 -6.99 17.38
CA ASP A 182 8.34 -7.93 17.51
C ASP A 182 7.26 -7.64 16.45
N THR A 183 7.07 -8.57 15.52
CA THR A 183 6.07 -8.45 14.44
C THR A 183 4.64 -8.71 14.88
N ARG A 184 4.41 -9.22 16.10
CA ARG A 184 3.06 -9.40 16.68
C ARG A 184 2.44 -8.06 17.09
N LYS A 185 3.26 -7.08 17.43
CA LYS A 185 2.79 -5.71 17.68
C LYS A 185 2.40 -5.05 16.37
N SER A 186 1.44 -4.13 16.43
CA SER A 186 1.13 -3.32 15.25
C SER A 186 2.35 -2.51 14.81
N ILE A 187 2.41 -2.16 13.53
CA ILE A 187 3.50 -1.30 13.04
C ILE A 187 3.45 0.07 13.74
N HIS A 188 2.27 0.61 13.98
CA HIS A 188 2.10 1.89 14.66
C HIS A 188 2.64 1.88 16.09
N ASP A 189 2.37 0.81 16.85
CA ASP A 189 2.90 0.67 18.22
C ASP A 189 4.43 0.50 18.22
N SER A 190 4.95 -0.23 17.24
CA SER A 190 6.39 -0.36 17.07
C SER A 190 7.03 1.00 16.75
N MET A 191 6.43 1.77 15.84
CA MET A 191 6.96 3.07 15.40
C MET A 191 7.09 4.08 16.56
N ARG A 192 6.12 4.07 17.50
CA ARG A 192 6.15 4.97 18.68
C ARG A 192 7.35 4.78 19.60
N SER A 193 7.98 3.63 19.54
CA SER A 193 9.12 3.28 20.40
C SER A 193 10.47 3.75 19.85
N PHE A 194 10.52 4.28 18.63
CA PHE A 194 11.75 4.65 17.95
C PHE A 194 11.79 6.13 17.61
N SER A 195 13.02 6.69 17.59
CA SER A 195 13.26 8.08 17.22
C SER A 195 13.33 8.29 15.70
N LEU A 196 13.79 7.27 14.98
CA LEU A 196 13.92 7.28 13.52
C LEU A 196 13.35 5.99 12.93
N ILE A 197 12.58 6.14 11.87
CA ILE A 197 12.02 5.03 11.12
C ILE A 197 12.48 5.14 9.68
N ILE A 198 13.07 4.07 9.21
CA ILE A 198 13.53 3.94 7.83
C ILE A 198 12.65 2.88 7.18
N ALA A 199 11.83 3.28 6.23
CA ALA A 199 11.08 2.35 5.41
C ALA A 199 11.92 2.02 4.18
N THR A 200 12.21 0.74 4.00
CA THR A 200 12.73 0.26 2.73
C THR A 200 11.60 0.16 1.72
N TYR A 201 11.92 -0.10 0.48
CA TYR A 201 10.95 -0.17 -0.59
C TYR A 201 9.73 -1.05 -0.22
N ARG A 202 8.59 -0.58 -0.66
CA ARG A 202 7.29 -1.23 -0.53
C ARG A 202 7.16 -2.42 -1.47
#